data_fcf111195b9165a538c56618fa49f7f7
#
_entry.id   fcf111195b9165a538c56618fa49f7f7
#
_cell.length_a   1.000
_cell.length_b   1.000
_cell.length_c   1.000
_cell.angle_alpha   90.00
_cell.angle_beta   90.00
_cell.angle_gamma   90.00
#
_symmetry.space_group_name_H-M   'P 1'
#
loop_
_entity.id
_entity.type
_entity.pdbx_description
1 polymer ?
#
loop_
_entity_poly.entity_id
_entity_poly.type
_entity_poly.pdbx_seq_one_letter_code
_entity_poly.pdbx_strand_id
1 'polypeptide(L)'
;MISAITLEGDQAERFRFALDSVTGPQGAVGRCLGSQGVNLVLAKVESAIVERGYTTTRVLARAQDLSTGQLRLTVVPGRVRHIRFAADADARGTAFNALPISPGDILNLRDVEQGLENFKRVPTAQADIKITPSEDEGAQPGDSDLVIQYQQAFPFRLSATLDDGGARSTGKYQVGLTLSYDNWWTLNDLFYVSVSRSLNHYGDHGSHAYTLHYSLPWGNWMAGVTLSGNRYHQTVSGAFENFVYSGRSETTEFKLSRLLHRDAAGKTTVFAKGLVRTAYNAIDDQEVSAQQRRTTSWEAGVNQRQFLGEAIADATLAYRRSLDTQGSEPSTPFDLPQIATHYGLWLLDASLNAPFQLGGGKLRYSGTLRAQWNRGNLPPQDQFSIGGRYTVRGFDGELTLQAERGWFLRNELALALGESGQELFAGVDTGAVSGPTAQFLTGQRLSGAALGLRGSLFKLSYEMFLATPLSKPQGFNTVALTGGFNLQWTF
;
A
#
# COMPACT_ATOMS: atom_id res chain seq x y z
N MET A 1 -41.35 14.50 30.76
CA MET A 1 -39.91 14.67 30.59
C MET A 1 -39.30 13.29 30.28
N ILE A 2 -38.50 13.15 29.24
CA ILE A 2 -37.90 11.88 28.89
C ILE A 2 -36.71 11.62 29.80
N SER A 3 -36.69 10.49 30.51
CA SER A 3 -35.63 10.05 31.41
C SER A 3 -34.67 9.06 30.76
N ALA A 4 -35.17 8.28 29.76
CA ALA A 4 -34.37 7.29 29.05
C ALA A 4 -34.85 7.11 27.61
N ILE A 5 -33.88 6.80 26.72
CA ILE A 5 -34.15 6.40 25.33
C ILE A 5 -33.52 5.02 25.14
N THR A 6 -34.31 4.08 24.63
CA THR A 6 -33.84 2.68 24.42
C THR A 6 -34.09 2.24 22.99
N LEU A 7 -33.19 1.39 22.46
CA LEU A 7 -33.39 0.69 21.20
C LEU A 7 -33.90 -0.72 21.48
N GLU A 8 -34.93 -1.12 20.77
CA GLU A 8 -35.54 -2.45 20.79
C GLU A 8 -35.60 -3.01 19.36
N GLY A 9 -35.80 -4.30 19.21
CA GLY A 9 -35.92 -4.97 17.92
C GLY A 9 -34.78 -5.94 17.64
N ASP A 10 -34.75 -6.44 16.43
CA ASP A 10 -33.76 -7.45 16.01
C ASP A 10 -32.35 -6.85 16.03
N GLN A 11 -31.42 -7.50 16.75
CA GLN A 11 -30.03 -7.07 16.93
C GLN A 11 -29.86 -5.60 17.38
N ALA A 12 -30.81 -5.04 18.14
CA ALA A 12 -30.79 -3.63 18.62
C ALA A 12 -29.47 -3.28 19.33
N GLU A 13 -28.86 -4.23 20.03
CA GLU A 13 -27.56 -4.06 20.68
C GLU A 13 -26.45 -3.59 19.73
N ARG A 14 -26.45 -4.06 18.49
CA ARG A 14 -25.47 -3.67 17.45
C ARG A 14 -25.56 -2.18 17.10
N PHE A 15 -26.71 -1.56 17.32
CA PHE A 15 -27.01 -0.18 16.99
C PHE A 15 -26.99 0.78 18.18
N ARG A 16 -26.64 0.31 19.39
CA ARG A 16 -26.60 1.15 20.60
C ARG A 16 -25.79 2.43 20.46
N PHE A 17 -24.72 2.40 19.67
CA PHE A 17 -23.90 3.57 19.39
C PHE A 17 -24.71 4.77 18.84
N ALA A 18 -25.83 4.51 18.18
CA ALA A 18 -26.65 5.58 17.62
C ALA A 18 -27.37 6.40 18.70
N LEU A 19 -27.53 5.85 19.91
CA LEU A 19 -28.08 6.58 21.05
C LEU A 19 -27.18 7.72 21.52
N ASP A 20 -25.87 7.64 21.30
CA ASP A 20 -24.92 8.68 21.68
C ASP A 20 -25.28 10.04 21.01
N SER A 21 -25.90 9.99 19.83
CA SER A 21 -26.35 11.17 19.09
C SER A 21 -27.49 11.92 19.78
N VAL A 22 -28.21 11.29 20.70
CA VAL A 22 -29.42 11.81 21.35
C VAL A 22 -29.38 11.81 22.87
N THR A 23 -28.35 11.18 23.50
CA THR A 23 -28.19 11.10 24.96
C THR A 23 -27.17 12.07 25.55
N GLY A 24 -26.36 12.75 24.72
CA GLY A 24 -25.36 13.75 25.16
C GLY A 24 -25.98 15.02 25.79
N PRO A 25 -25.16 15.99 26.26
CA PRO A 25 -25.61 17.21 26.94
C PRO A 25 -26.60 18.05 26.17
N GLN A 26 -26.58 17.95 24.82
CA GLN A 26 -27.56 18.59 23.93
C GLN A 26 -28.63 17.61 23.44
N GLY A 27 -28.68 16.42 24.01
CA GLY A 27 -29.60 15.35 23.63
C GLY A 27 -31.05 15.59 24.04
N ALA A 28 -31.87 14.56 23.87
CA ALA A 28 -33.30 14.58 24.15
C ALA A 28 -33.63 14.14 25.59
N VAL A 29 -32.72 13.51 26.29
CA VAL A 29 -32.88 13.14 27.70
C VAL A 29 -32.97 14.39 28.57
N GLY A 30 -33.91 14.43 29.50
CA GLY A 30 -34.19 15.59 30.32
C GLY A 30 -35.12 16.65 29.68
N ARG A 31 -35.63 16.40 28.48
CA ARG A 31 -36.54 17.33 27.77
C ARG A 31 -37.95 16.75 27.66
N CYS A 32 -38.93 17.66 27.52
CA CYS A 32 -40.29 17.28 27.16
C CYS A 32 -40.35 17.17 25.62
N LEU A 33 -40.74 16.01 25.12
CA LEU A 33 -40.84 15.76 23.67
C LEU A 33 -42.32 15.68 23.28
N GLY A 34 -42.73 16.52 22.32
CA GLY A 34 -43.93 16.31 21.53
C GLY A 34 -43.63 15.48 20.28
N SER A 35 -44.59 15.29 19.39
CA SER A 35 -44.47 14.53 18.15
C SER A 35 -43.27 14.99 17.28
N GLN A 36 -43.06 16.29 17.14
CA GLN A 36 -41.94 16.85 16.41
C GLN A 36 -40.59 16.52 17.06
N GLY A 37 -40.55 16.55 18.41
CA GLY A 37 -39.34 16.19 19.15
C GLY A 37 -38.97 14.71 18.99
N VAL A 38 -39.96 13.81 19.01
CA VAL A 38 -39.76 12.39 18.75
C VAL A 38 -39.22 12.14 17.32
N ASN A 39 -39.82 12.81 16.32
CA ASN A 39 -39.36 12.70 14.94
C ASN A 39 -37.90 13.20 14.77
N LEU A 40 -37.51 14.26 15.49
CA LEU A 40 -36.12 14.72 15.46
C LEU A 40 -35.15 13.71 16.09
N VAL A 41 -35.55 13.06 17.18
CA VAL A 41 -34.76 11.98 17.80
C VAL A 41 -34.61 10.80 16.85
N LEU A 42 -35.72 10.38 16.20
CA LEU A 42 -35.68 9.31 15.18
C LEU A 42 -34.71 9.65 14.07
N ALA A 43 -34.82 10.84 13.47
CA ALA A 43 -33.97 11.27 12.38
C ALA A 43 -32.45 11.27 12.77
N LYS A 44 -32.13 11.74 14.00
CA LYS A 44 -30.76 11.73 14.49
C LYS A 44 -30.22 10.31 14.70
N VAL A 45 -31.00 9.41 15.29
CA VAL A 45 -30.61 8.01 15.48
C VAL A 45 -30.45 7.31 14.14
N GLU A 46 -31.39 7.52 13.20
CA GLU A 46 -31.30 6.94 11.85
C GLU A 46 -30.07 7.48 11.11
N SER A 47 -29.79 8.79 11.18
CA SER A 47 -28.58 9.37 10.56
C SER A 47 -27.32 8.75 11.11
N ALA A 48 -27.20 8.57 12.42
CA ALA A 48 -26.04 7.94 13.03
C ALA A 48 -25.85 6.47 12.57
N ILE A 49 -26.95 5.74 12.35
CA ILE A 49 -26.93 4.37 11.80
C ILE A 49 -26.46 4.38 10.34
N VAL A 50 -27.02 5.28 9.52
CA VAL A 50 -26.66 5.43 8.10
C VAL A 50 -25.20 5.85 7.92
N GLU A 51 -24.69 6.78 8.74
CA GLU A 51 -23.29 7.22 8.72
C GLU A 51 -22.29 6.05 8.92
N ARG A 52 -22.68 5.04 9.71
CA ARG A 52 -21.88 3.81 9.87
C ARG A 52 -22.09 2.76 8.78
N GLY A 53 -22.84 3.12 7.70
CA GLY A 53 -23.01 2.28 6.53
C GLY A 53 -24.29 1.43 6.50
N TYR A 54 -25.14 1.46 7.52
CA TYR A 54 -26.39 0.69 7.58
C TYR A 54 -27.53 1.43 6.86
N THR A 55 -27.37 1.64 5.56
CA THR A 55 -28.21 2.55 4.76
C THR A 55 -29.66 2.09 4.58
N THR A 56 -29.94 0.81 4.72
CA THR A 56 -31.29 0.22 4.57
C THR A 56 -31.97 -0.07 5.90
N THR A 57 -31.28 0.09 7.03
CA THR A 57 -31.83 -0.06 8.37
C THR A 57 -32.74 1.13 8.68
N ARG A 58 -33.89 0.86 9.28
CA ARG A 58 -34.88 1.87 9.66
C ARG A 58 -35.08 1.90 11.16
N VAL A 59 -35.48 3.08 11.68
CA VAL A 59 -35.82 3.26 13.07
C VAL A 59 -37.25 3.76 13.16
N LEU A 60 -38.07 3.11 13.98
CA LEU A 60 -39.48 3.42 14.12
C LEU A 60 -39.79 3.74 15.58
N ALA A 61 -40.71 4.67 15.82
CA ALA A 61 -41.35 4.85 17.11
C ALA A 61 -42.80 4.30 17.03
N ARG A 62 -43.03 3.20 17.74
CA ARG A 62 -44.40 2.67 17.88
C ARG A 62 -45.22 3.57 18.80
N ALA A 63 -46.54 3.49 18.68
CA ALA A 63 -47.43 4.18 19.60
C ALA A 63 -47.12 3.77 21.05
N GLN A 64 -46.82 4.71 21.93
CA GLN A 64 -46.36 4.49 23.30
C GLN A 64 -46.73 5.64 24.21
N ASP A 65 -46.86 5.36 25.51
CA ASP A 65 -47.10 6.36 26.52
C ASP A 65 -45.80 7.01 27.00
N LEU A 66 -45.59 8.26 26.62
CA LEU A 66 -44.41 9.03 27.04
C LEU A 66 -44.48 9.60 28.46
N SER A 67 -45.64 9.46 29.13
CA SER A 67 -45.80 9.91 30.53
C SER A 67 -44.88 9.12 31.48
N THR A 68 -44.47 7.89 31.10
CA THR A 68 -43.53 7.04 31.81
C THR A 68 -42.11 7.61 31.82
N GLY A 69 -41.80 8.59 30.98
CA GLY A 69 -40.47 9.14 30.79
C GLY A 69 -39.55 8.27 29.92
N GLN A 70 -40.03 7.16 29.37
CA GLN A 70 -39.25 6.28 28.49
C GLN A 70 -39.65 6.46 27.02
N LEU A 71 -38.66 6.64 26.15
CA LEU A 71 -38.86 6.61 24.71
C LEU A 71 -38.21 5.34 24.14
N ARG A 72 -39.04 4.44 23.61
CA ARG A 72 -38.59 3.18 22.99
C ARG A 72 -38.61 3.35 21.49
N LEU A 73 -37.47 3.08 20.85
CA LEU A 73 -37.29 3.12 19.41
C LEU A 73 -37.05 1.69 18.89
N THR A 74 -37.79 1.28 17.88
CA THR A 74 -37.65 -0.06 17.28
C THR A 74 -36.75 0.02 16.07
N VAL A 75 -35.65 -0.71 16.08
CA VAL A 75 -34.76 -0.86 14.92
C VAL A 75 -35.27 -2.02 14.04
N VAL A 76 -35.34 -1.76 12.76
CA VAL A 76 -35.66 -2.75 11.72
C VAL A 76 -34.42 -2.84 10.80
N PRO A 77 -33.51 -3.81 11.03
CA PRO A 77 -32.33 -3.95 10.21
C PRO A 77 -32.69 -4.38 8.79
N GLY A 78 -32.20 -3.66 7.80
CA GLY A 78 -32.28 -4.11 6.41
C GLY A 78 -31.26 -5.23 6.17
N ARG A 79 -31.69 -6.31 5.50
CA ARG A 79 -30.87 -7.49 5.25
C ARG A 79 -30.62 -7.70 3.77
N VAL A 80 -29.52 -8.35 3.44
CA VAL A 80 -29.26 -8.87 2.10
C VAL A 80 -30.12 -10.12 1.89
N ARG A 81 -31.01 -10.10 0.88
CA ARG A 81 -31.81 -11.28 0.50
C ARG A 81 -31.07 -12.11 -0.51
N HIS A 82 -30.69 -11.52 -1.64
CA HIS A 82 -29.98 -12.20 -2.70
C HIS A 82 -28.74 -11.40 -3.12
N ILE A 83 -27.74 -12.16 -3.55
CA ILE A 83 -26.56 -11.66 -4.24
C ILE A 83 -26.56 -12.31 -5.61
N ARG A 84 -26.75 -11.52 -6.67
CA ARG A 84 -26.84 -12.04 -8.04
C ARG A 84 -26.10 -11.15 -9.02
N PHE A 85 -25.60 -11.73 -10.07
CA PHE A 85 -25.08 -10.99 -11.19
C PHE A 85 -26.21 -10.47 -12.08
N ALA A 86 -25.99 -9.31 -12.71
CA ALA A 86 -26.89 -8.82 -13.76
C ALA A 86 -26.91 -9.78 -14.94
N ALA A 87 -27.99 -9.77 -15.71
CA ALA A 87 -28.19 -10.70 -16.82
C ALA A 87 -27.13 -10.57 -17.94
N ASP A 88 -26.53 -9.42 -18.06
CA ASP A 88 -25.46 -9.05 -19.02
C ASP A 88 -24.06 -9.13 -18.43
N ALA A 89 -23.91 -9.65 -17.20
CA ALA A 89 -22.61 -9.77 -16.56
C ALA A 89 -21.76 -10.87 -17.18
N ASP A 90 -20.44 -10.63 -17.24
CA ASP A 90 -19.47 -11.63 -17.70
C ASP A 90 -19.41 -12.83 -16.74
N ALA A 91 -19.40 -14.04 -17.28
CA ALA A 91 -19.31 -15.29 -16.52
C ALA A 91 -18.00 -15.46 -15.71
N ARG A 92 -16.99 -14.61 -15.93
CA ARG A 92 -15.75 -14.59 -15.14
C ARG A 92 -15.87 -13.95 -13.76
N GLY A 93 -16.99 -13.28 -13.47
CA GLY A 93 -17.24 -12.69 -12.15
C GLY A 93 -17.53 -13.75 -11.09
N THR A 94 -16.93 -13.63 -9.92
CA THR A 94 -17.13 -14.54 -8.78
C THR A 94 -17.40 -13.76 -7.51
N ALA A 95 -18.59 -13.90 -6.92
CA ALA A 95 -19.03 -13.11 -5.77
C ALA A 95 -18.56 -13.69 -4.43
N PHE A 96 -18.47 -15.03 -4.30
CA PHE A 96 -18.30 -15.70 -2.99
C PHE A 96 -17.01 -15.31 -2.26
N ASN A 97 -15.94 -15.00 -2.97
CA ASN A 97 -14.67 -14.58 -2.37
C ASN A 97 -14.46 -13.07 -2.46
N ALA A 98 -15.25 -12.35 -3.28
CA ALA A 98 -15.16 -10.90 -3.39
C ALA A 98 -15.87 -10.21 -2.22
N LEU A 99 -17.06 -10.67 -1.87
CA LEU A 99 -17.93 -10.00 -0.90
C LEU A 99 -17.68 -10.51 0.52
N PRO A 100 -17.52 -9.62 1.51
CA PRO A 100 -17.46 -9.99 2.93
C PRO A 100 -18.86 -10.15 3.57
N ILE A 101 -19.92 -10.10 2.79
CA ILE A 101 -21.32 -10.17 3.22
C ILE A 101 -22.03 -11.29 2.49
N SER A 102 -22.97 -11.96 3.17
CA SER A 102 -23.75 -13.10 2.66
C SER A 102 -25.27 -12.85 2.73
N PRO A 103 -26.10 -13.58 1.98
CA PRO A 103 -27.54 -13.53 2.16
C PRO A 103 -27.95 -13.82 3.61
N GLY A 104 -28.86 -13.00 4.15
CA GLY A 104 -29.27 -13.03 5.55
C GLY A 104 -28.54 -12.06 6.47
N ASP A 105 -27.35 -11.59 6.10
CA ASP A 105 -26.61 -10.60 6.89
C ASP A 105 -27.26 -9.22 6.84
N ILE A 106 -27.05 -8.43 7.90
CA ILE A 106 -27.48 -7.01 7.91
C ILE A 106 -26.62 -6.27 6.89
N LEU A 107 -27.29 -5.57 5.95
CA LEU A 107 -26.62 -4.83 4.90
C LEU A 107 -25.80 -3.68 5.48
N ASN A 108 -24.50 -3.69 5.20
CA ASN A 108 -23.63 -2.58 5.45
C ASN A 108 -22.95 -2.15 4.16
N LEU A 109 -23.06 -0.88 3.82
CA LEU A 109 -22.45 -0.29 2.62
C LEU A 109 -20.91 -0.49 2.59
N ARG A 110 -20.27 -0.52 3.77
CA ARG A 110 -18.80 -0.72 3.85
C ARG A 110 -18.38 -2.12 3.38
N ASP A 111 -19.20 -3.13 3.62
CA ASP A 111 -18.99 -4.48 3.10
C ASP A 111 -19.21 -4.54 1.58
N VAL A 112 -20.20 -3.83 1.07
CA VAL A 112 -20.45 -3.71 -0.38
C VAL A 112 -19.30 -2.98 -1.07
N GLU A 113 -18.79 -1.88 -0.48
CA GLU A 113 -17.62 -1.15 -0.98
C GLU A 113 -16.36 -2.02 -0.99
N GLN A 114 -16.17 -2.86 0.03
CA GLN A 114 -15.04 -3.79 0.08
C GLN A 114 -15.16 -4.84 -1.01
N GLY A 115 -16.34 -5.39 -1.23
CA GLY A 115 -16.60 -6.32 -2.33
C GLY A 115 -16.32 -5.69 -3.69
N LEU A 116 -16.78 -4.45 -3.89
CA LEU A 116 -16.52 -3.70 -5.11
C LEU A 116 -15.01 -3.44 -5.32
N GLU A 117 -14.26 -3.13 -4.25
CA GLU A 117 -12.81 -2.98 -4.31
C GLU A 117 -12.13 -4.30 -4.69
N ASN A 118 -12.61 -5.44 -4.18
CA ASN A 118 -12.09 -6.76 -4.53
C ASN A 118 -12.31 -7.10 -6.01
N PHE A 119 -13.45 -6.75 -6.60
CA PHE A 119 -13.68 -6.87 -8.04
C PHE A 119 -12.76 -5.95 -8.86
N LYS A 120 -12.69 -4.67 -8.47
CA LYS A 120 -11.92 -3.64 -9.19
C LYS A 120 -10.40 -3.74 -9.00
N ARG A 121 -9.91 -4.59 -8.09
CA ARG A 121 -8.47 -4.82 -7.95
C ARG A 121 -7.84 -5.47 -9.18
N VAL A 122 -8.66 -6.12 -9.98
CA VAL A 122 -8.27 -6.70 -11.27
C VAL A 122 -8.35 -5.61 -12.34
N PRO A 123 -7.22 -5.10 -12.88
CA PRO A 123 -7.22 -3.90 -13.71
C PRO A 123 -8.04 -3.99 -15.01
N THR A 124 -8.26 -5.20 -15.52
CA THR A 124 -9.09 -5.44 -16.72
C THR A 124 -10.58 -5.58 -16.41
N ALA A 125 -10.95 -5.62 -15.12
CA ALA A 125 -12.34 -5.74 -14.70
C ALA A 125 -12.98 -4.37 -14.42
N GLN A 126 -14.22 -4.23 -14.82
CA GLN A 126 -15.13 -3.16 -14.43
C GLN A 126 -16.27 -3.79 -13.65
N ALA A 127 -16.56 -3.24 -12.49
CA ALA A 127 -17.63 -3.73 -11.64
C ALA A 127 -18.40 -2.57 -10.99
N ASP A 128 -19.67 -2.82 -10.75
CA ASP A 128 -20.54 -1.99 -9.94
C ASP A 128 -21.52 -2.88 -9.16
N ILE A 129 -21.98 -2.43 -7.99
CA ILE A 129 -22.91 -3.18 -7.16
C ILE A 129 -24.10 -2.26 -6.84
N LYS A 130 -25.26 -2.61 -7.37
CA LYS A 130 -26.51 -1.90 -7.10
C LYS A 130 -27.25 -2.56 -5.94
N ILE A 131 -27.66 -1.76 -4.98
CA ILE A 131 -28.55 -2.16 -3.88
C ILE A 131 -29.97 -1.87 -4.33
N THR A 132 -30.78 -2.88 -4.52
CA THR A 132 -32.18 -2.75 -4.93
C THR A 132 -33.10 -3.34 -3.86
N PRO A 133 -34.29 -2.76 -3.60
CA PRO A 133 -35.25 -3.40 -2.72
C PRO A 133 -35.55 -4.82 -3.20
N SER A 134 -35.68 -5.77 -2.27
CA SER A 134 -36.07 -7.14 -2.61
C SER A 134 -37.56 -7.19 -2.94
N GLU A 135 -37.91 -7.86 -4.06
CA GLU A 135 -39.28 -8.07 -4.51
C GLU A 135 -39.83 -9.45 -4.10
N ASP A 136 -39.11 -10.18 -3.28
CA ASP A 136 -39.51 -11.52 -2.83
C ASP A 136 -40.77 -11.51 -1.96
N GLU A 137 -41.59 -12.55 -2.06
CA GLU A 137 -42.64 -12.81 -1.10
C GLU A 137 -42.08 -12.98 0.31
N GLY A 138 -42.50 -12.11 1.26
CA GLY A 138 -42.01 -12.13 2.64
C GLY A 138 -40.75 -11.29 2.89
N ALA A 139 -40.31 -10.46 1.94
CA ALA A 139 -39.30 -9.45 2.21
C ALA A 139 -39.77 -8.44 3.25
N GLN A 140 -38.93 -8.15 4.24
CA GLN A 140 -39.21 -7.12 5.26
C GLN A 140 -38.82 -5.74 4.72
N PRO A 141 -39.44 -4.65 5.27
CA PRO A 141 -39.00 -3.31 4.93
C PRO A 141 -37.47 -3.14 5.18
N GLY A 142 -36.72 -2.72 4.15
CA GLY A 142 -35.29 -2.57 4.20
C GLY A 142 -34.49 -3.77 3.64
N ASP A 143 -35.13 -4.90 3.40
CA ASP A 143 -34.48 -6.04 2.74
C ASP A 143 -34.12 -5.68 1.30
N SER A 144 -32.93 -6.07 0.88
CA SER A 144 -32.36 -5.64 -0.40
C SER A 144 -31.62 -6.77 -1.09
N ASP A 145 -31.63 -6.72 -2.42
CA ASP A 145 -30.79 -7.54 -3.29
C ASP A 145 -29.54 -6.78 -3.71
N LEU A 146 -28.41 -7.45 -3.76
CA LEU A 146 -27.18 -6.95 -4.33
C LEU A 146 -27.08 -7.45 -5.79
N VAL A 147 -27.18 -6.53 -6.74
CA VAL A 147 -27.08 -6.82 -8.16
C VAL A 147 -25.72 -6.39 -8.66
N ILE A 148 -24.86 -7.35 -8.98
CA ILE A 148 -23.49 -7.15 -9.41
C ILE A 148 -23.45 -6.98 -10.93
N GLN A 149 -23.00 -5.84 -11.39
CA GLN A 149 -22.58 -5.62 -12.78
C GLN A 149 -21.09 -5.93 -12.86
N TYR A 150 -20.69 -6.83 -13.75
CA TYR A 150 -19.30 -7.21 -13.91
C TYR A 150 -19.00 -7.43 -15.39
N GLN A 151 -17.94 -6.79 -15.86
CA GLN A 151 -17.42 -6.99 -17.21
C GLN A 151 -15.90 -7.03 -17.13
N GLN A 152 -15.30 -7.91 -17.91
CA GLN A 152 -13.86 -8.05 -17.98
C GLN A 152 -13.37 -7.96 -19.42
N ALA A 153 -12.47 -7.01 -19.67
CA ALA A 153 -11.75 -6.92 -20.92
C ALA A 153 -10.78 -8.09 -21.08
N PHE A 154 -10.07 -8.16 -22.20
CA PHE A 154 -9.05 -9.19 -22.42
C PHE A 154 -8.07 -9.27 -21.24
N PRO A 155 -7.90 -10.45 -20.59
CA PRO A 155 -7.25 -10.56 -19.29
C PRO A 155 -5.74 -10.39 -19.31
N PHE A 156 -5.10 -10.48 -20.46
CA PHE A 156 -3.66 -10.26 -20.60
C PHE A 156 -3.32 -8.80 -20.68
N ARG A 157 -2.30 -8.41 -19.92
CA ARG A 157 -1.68 -7.09 -20.01
C ARG A 157 -0.18 -7.26 -20.15
N LEU A 158 0.38 -6.56 -21.11
CA LEU A 158 1.81 -6.50 -21.35
C LEU A 158 2.31 -5.08 -21.07
N SER A 159 3.35 -4.95 -20.26
CA SER A 159 4.01 -3.67 -20.01
C SER A 159 5.51 -3.80 -20.27
N ALA A 160 6.06 -2.85 -21.00
CA ALA A 160 7.51 -2.72 -21.24
C ALA A 160 8.02 -1.46 -20.53
N THR A 161 9.18 -1.54 -19.90
CA THR A 161 9.83 -0.41 -19.22
C THR A 161 11.24 -0.21 -19.76
N LEU A 162 11.67 1.04 -19.82
CA LEU A 162 13.06 1.43 -20.05
C LEU A 162 13.39 2.57 -19.10
N ASP A 163 14.42 2.38 -18.31
CA ASP A 163 14.87 3.37 -17.32
C ASP A 163 16.39 3.36 -17.13
N ASP A 164 16.89 4.36 -16.44
CA ASP A 164 18.28 4.48 -16.04
C ASP A 164 18.49 4.28 -14.53
N GLY A 165 17.68 3.45 -13.89
CA GLY A 165 17.67 3.22 -12.43
C GLY A 165 18.71 2.24 -11.91
N GLY A 166 19.50 1.61 -12.78
CA GLY A 166 20.60 0.73 -12.40
C GLY A 166 21.86 1.49 -11.95
N ALA A 167 22.79 0.80 -11.30
CA ALA A 167 24.11 1.32 -11.00
C ALA A 167 25.03 1.21 -12.23
N ARG A 168 26.00 2.11 -12.38
CA ARG A 168 26.98 2.03 -13.48
C ARG A 168 27.79 0.74 -13.43
N SER A 169 28.14 0.29 -12.23
CA SER A 169 28.92 -0.92 -12.00
C SER A 169 28.21 -2.21 -12.43
N THR A 170 26.86 -2.23 -12.45
CA THR A 170 26.06 -3.42 -12.79
C THR A 170 25.09 -3.18 -13.95
N GLY A 171 25.24 -2.04 -14.65
CA GLY A 171 24.44 -1.66 -15.81
C GLY A 171 23.37 -0.61 -15.47
N LYS A 172 23.62 0.63 -15.92
CA LYS A 172 22.79 1.79 -15.62
C LYS A 172 21.41 1.72 -16.27
N TYR A 173 21.36 1.37 -17.55
CA TYR A 173 20.11 1.32 -18.32
C TYR A 173 19.46 -0.04 -18.18
N GLN A 174 18.21 -0.04 -17.75
CA GLN A 174 17.43 -1.24 -17.50
C GLN A 174 16.26 -1.33 -18.48
N VAL A 175 16.02 -2.51 -19.00
CA VAL A 175 14.81 -2.82 -19.77
C VAL A 175 14.04 -3.88 -19.00
N GLY A 176 12.71 -3.68 -18.88
CA GLY A 176 11.82 -4.58 -18.19
C GLY A 176 10.64 -5.00 -19.05
N LEU A 177 10.13 -6.19 -18.81
CA LEU A 177 8.91 -6.70 -19.40
C LEU A 177 8.06 -7.34 -18.31
N THR A 178 6.80 -6.95 -18.24
CA THR A 178 5.83 -7.53 -17.30
C THR A 178 4.63 -8.08 -18.07
N LEU A 179 4.37 -9.35 -17.88
CA LEU A 179 3.18 -10.04 -18.36
C LEU A 179 2.26 -10.28 -17.17
N SER A 180 1.02 -9.83 -17.26
CA SER A 180 0.00 -10.06 -16.25
C SER A 180 -1.16 -10.86 -16.86
N TYR A 181 -1.74 -11.75 -16.06
CA TYR A 181 -2.99 -12.43 -16.39
C TYR A 181 -3.96 -12.17 -15.24
N ASP A 182 -4.96 -11.38 -15.52
CA ASP A 182 -5.94 -10.92 -14.56
C ASP A 182 -7.07 -11.95 -14.42
N ASN A 183 -7.43 -12.29 -13.18
CA ASN A 183 -8.52 -13.23 -12.87
C ASN A 183 -8.33 -14.63 -13.49
N TRP A 184 -7.14 -15.21 -13.29
CA TRP A 184 -6.74 -16.49 -13.90
C TRP A 184 -7.69 -17.64 -13.53
N TRP A 185 -7.95 -17.78 -12.24
CA TRP A 185 -8.82 -18.83 -11.70
C TRP A 185 -10.27 -18.36 -11.51
N THR A 186 -10.65 -17.20 -12.03
CA THR A 186 -11.94 -16.56 -11.78
C THR A 186 -12.23 -16.32 -10.29
N LEU A 187 -11.17 -16.11 -9.50
CA LEU A 187 -11.22 -15.86 -8.07
C LEU A 187 -10.90 -14.40 -7.72
N ASN A 188 -11.13 -13.48 -8.65
CA ASN A 188 -10.72 -12.09 -8.54
C ASN A 188 -9.22 -11.97 -8.25
N ASP A 189 -8.44 -12.92 -8.73
CA ASP A 189 -7.03 -13.10 -8.48
C ASP A 189 -6.18 -12.29 -9.46
N LEU A 190 -4.97 -11.96 -9.02
CA LEU A 190 -3.99 -11.23 -9.81
C LEU A 190 -2.71 -12.05 -9.91
N PHE A 191 -2.28 -12.30 -11.14
CA PHE A 191 -1.01 -12.95 -11.44
C PHE A 191 -0.18 -12.07 -12.35
N TYR A 192 1.14 -11.95 -12.06
CA TYR A 192 2.07 -11.39 -13.01
C TYR A 192 3.47 -11.98 -12.89
N VAL A 193 4.19 -11.94 -14.01
CA VAL A 193 5.62 -12.22 -14.11
C VAL A 193 6.29 -10.99 -14.68
N SER A 194 7.30 -10.49 -14.00
CA SER A 194 8.15 -9.39 -14.45
C SER A 194 9.59 -9.87 -14.58
N VAL A 195 10.24 -9.50 -15.66
CA VAL A 195 11.68 -9.72 -15.87
C VAL A 195 12.33 -8.40 -16.25
N SER A 196 13.51 -8.15 -15.74
CA SER A 196 14.29 -6.98 -16.13
C SER A 196 15.76 -7.35 -16.28
N ARG A 197 16.46 -6.60 -17.13
CA ARG A 197 17.91 -6.73 -17.30
C ARG A 197 18.55 -5.42 -17.73
N SER A 198 19.84 -5.28 -17.43
CA SER A 198 20.63 -4.18 -17.99
C SER A 198 20.84 -4.35 -19.50
N LEU A 199 20.86 -3.24 -20.25
CA LEU A 199 21.09 -3.26 -21.69
C LEU A 199 22.47 -3.82 -22.04
N ASN A 200 23.50 -3.62 -21.20
CA ASN A 200 24.87 -4.08 -21.40
C ASN A 200 25.17 -5.42 -20.72
N HIS A 201 24.16 -6.28 -20.60
CA HIS A 201 24.25 -7.55 -19.84
C HIS A 201 25.36 -8.52 -20.30
N TYR A 202 25.81 -8.42 -21.52
CA TYR A 202 26.85 -9.30 -22.09
C TYR A 202 28.27 -8.73 -22.05
N GLY A 203 28.45 -7.56 -21.41
CA GLY A 203 29.75 -6.93 -21.23
C GLY A 203 30.40 -7.27 -19.89
N ASP A 204 31.32 -6.43 -19.47
CA ASP A 204 32.11 -6.57 -18.22
C ASP A 204 31.23 -6.40 -16.96
N HIS A 205 29.97 -6.02 -17.11
CA HIS A 205 29.02 -5.84 -16.03
C HIS A 205 27.59 -6.05 -16.53
N GLY A 206 26.74 -6.48 -15.64
CA GLY A 206 25.33 -6.68 -15.96
C GLY A 206 24.48 -7.05 -14.75
N SER A 207 23.19 -6.86 -14.92
CA SER A 207 22.20 -7.29 -13.94
C SER A 207 20.95 -7.83 -14.61
N HIS A 208 20.29 -8.77 -13.96
CA HIS A 208 18.94 -9.19 -14.29
C HIS A 208 18.16 -9.53 -13.04
N ALA A 209 16.86 -9.29 -13.11
CA ALA A 209 15.95 -9.62 -12.03
C ALA A 209 14.63 -10.21 -12.56
N TYR A 210 13.96 -10.96 -11.70
CA TYR A 210 12.63 -11.47 -11.97
C TYR A 210 11.75 -11.33 -10.76
N THR A 211 10.45 -11.21 -10.99
CA THR A 211 9.41 -11.27 -9.96
C THR A 211 8.24 -12.06 -10.50
N LEU A 212 7.75 -13.00 -9.70
CA LEU A 212 6.50 -13.71 -9.91
C LEU A 212 5.59 -13.41 -8.73
N HIS A 213 4.37 -12.99 -9.00
CA HIS A 213 3.40 -12.64 -7.96
C HIS A 213 2.04 -13.26 -8.26
N TYR A 214 1.43 -13.78 -7.20
CA TYR A 214 0.05 -14.22 -7.20
C TYR A 214 -0.66 -13.75 -5.95
N SER A 215 -1.89 -13.24 -6.08
CA SER A 215 -2.70 -12.84 -4.94
C SER A 215 -4.17 -12.96 -5.22
N LEU A 216 -4.95 -13.25 -4.16
CA LEU A 216 -6.39 -13.40 -4.23
C LEU A 216 -7.07 -12.81 -2.98
N PRO A 217 -8.28 -12.24 -3.12
CA PRO A 217 -9.08 -11.75 -2.00
C PRO A 217 -9.96 -12.86 -1.43
N TRP A 218 -10.37 -12.67 -0.18
CA TRP A 218 -11.42 -13.45 0.46
C TRP A 218 -12.18 -12.55 1.44
N GLY A 219 -13.21 -11.86 0.93
CA GLY A 219 -13.95 -10.85 1.68
C GLY A 219 -13.01 -9.74 2.20
N ASN A 220 -12.84 -9.67 3.51
CA ASN A 220 -11.93 -8.73 4.17
C ASN A 220 -10.46 -9.20 4.23
N TRP A 221 -10.16 -10.41 3.75
CA TRP A 221 -8.82 -10.96 3.71
C TRP A 221 -8.20 -10.83 2.33
N MET A 222 -6.88 -10.77 2.29
CA MET A 222 -6.07 -10.82 1.08
C MET A 222 -4.86 -11.70 1.34
N ALA A 223 -4.69 -12.73 0.53
CA ALA A 223 -3.50 -13.58 0.54
C ALA A 223 -2.66 -13.31 -0.70
N GLY A 224 -1.34 -13.36 -0.56
CA GLY A 224 -0.42 -13.20 -1.69
C GLY A 224 0.90 -13.92 -1.45
N VAL A 225 1.51 -14.36 -2.55
CA VAL A 225 2.86 -14.92 -2.59
C VAL A 225 3.67 -14.18 -3.65
N THR A 226 4.92 -13.86 -3.31
CA THR A 226 5.86 -13.22 -4.23
C THR A 226 7.18 -13.99 -4.21
N LEU A 227 7.63 -14.39 -5.38
CA LEU A 227 8.97 -14.93 -5.60
C LEU A 227 9.74 -13.89 -6.40
N SER A 228 10.90 -13.48 -5.92
CA SER A 228 11.75 -12.52 -6.62
C SER A 228 13.20 -12.92 -6.52
N GLY A 229 13.95 -12.61 -7.55
CA GLY A 229 15.38 -12.84 -7.57
C GLY A 229 16.10 -11.83 -8.42
N ASN A 230 17.34 -11.57 -8.07
CA ASN A 230 18.25 -10.77 -8.85
C ASN A 230 19.61 -11.42 -8.93
N ARG A 231 20.31 -11.17 -10.03
CA ARG A 231 21.72 -11.53 -10.23
C ARG A 231 22.41 -10.35 -10.84
N TYR A 232 23.66 -10.17 -10.47
CA TYR A 232 24.51 -9.14 -11.05
C TYR A 232 25.95 -9.66 -11.18
N HIS A 233 26.69 -9.07 -12.08
CA HIS A 233 28.14 -9.24 -12.19
C HIS A 233 28.78 -7.90 -12.55
N GLN A 234 30.02 -7.72 -12.11
CA GLN A 234 30.84 -6.56 -12.41
C GLN A 234 32.30 -6.96 -12.42
N THR A 235 33.06 -6.39 -13.34
CA THR A 235 34.50 -6.53 -13.34
C THR A 235 35.13 -5.51 -12.41
N VAL A 236 35.91 -5.98 -11.46
CA VAL A 236 36.66 -5.18 -10.51
C VAL A 236 38.12 -5.26 -10.84
N SER A 237 38.77 -4.12 -11.07
CA SER A 237 40.23 -4.09 -11.34
C SER A 237 41.03 -4.32 -10.05
N GLY A 238 41.80 -5.39 -10.02
CA GLY A 238 42.77 -5.63 -8.99
C GLY A 238 44.15 -5.07 -9.34
N ALA A 239 45.12 -5.26 -8.47
CA ALA A 239 46.48 -4.73 -8.65
C ALA A 239 47.25 -5.41 -9.80
N PHE A 240 46.93 -6.67 -10.13
CA PHE A 240 47.64 -7.49 -11.12
C PHE A 240 46.70 -8.08 -12.17
N GLU A 241 45.42 -8.27 -11.84
CA GLU A 241 44.41 -8.85 -12.72
C GLU A 241 43.06 -8.29 -12.40
N ASN A 242 42.09 -8.46 -13.33
CA ASN A 242 40.72 -8.10 -13.13
C ASN A 242 39.94 -9.30 -12.58
N PHE A 243 39.04 -9.08 -11.64
CA PHE A 243 38.18 -10.10 -11.04
C PHE A 243 36.73 -9.86 -11.43
N VAL A 244 36.01 -10.94 -11.71
CA VAL A 244 34.55 -10.85 -11.87
C VAL A 244 33.88 -11.08 -10.52
N TYR A 245 33.33 -10.01 -9.94
CA TYR A 245 32.53 -10.11 -8.74
C TYR A 245 31.05 -10.26 -9.14
N SER A 246 30.41 -11.31 -8.68
CA SER A 246 29.02 -11.61 -8.98
C SER A 246 28.20 -11.87 -7.72
N GLY A 247 26.88 -11.64 -7.79
CA GLY A 247 25.98 -11.91 -6.71
C GLY A 247 24.60 -12.37 -7.19
N ARG A 248 23.98 -13.20 -6.36
CA ARG A 248 22.63 -13.70 -6.55
C ARG A 248 21.84 -13.56 -5.25
N SER A 249 20.62 -13.05 -5.31
CA SER A 249 19.71 -13.03 -4.18
C SER A 249 18.32 -13.50 -4.63
N GLU A 250 17.69 -14.32 -3.82
CA GLU A 250 16.31 -14.80 -4.01
C GLU A 250 15.50 -14.57 -2.76
N THR A 251 14.27 -14.11 -2.93
CA THR A 251 13.34 -13.85 -1.82
C THR A 251 12.00 -14.50 -2.12
N THR A 252 11.50 -15.26 -1.17
CA THR A 252 10.13 -15.76 -1.13
C THR A 252 9.39 -15.03 -0.03
N GLU A 253 8.29 -14.36 -0.37
CA GLU A 253 7.40 -13.68 0.56
C GLU A 253 6.01 -14.30 0.48
N PHE A 254 5.46 -14.64 1.63
CA PHE A 254 4.04 -14.92 1.81
C PHE A 254 3.42 -13.81 2.64
N LYS A 255 2.33 -13.21 2.17
CA LYS A 255 1.63 -12.12 2.85
C LYS A 255 0.16 -12.47 3.05
N LEU A 256 -0.33 -12.30 4.28
CA LEU A 256 -1.75 -12.33 4.62
C LEU A 256 -2.13 -10.98 5.23
N SER A 257 -3.20 -10.37 4.75
CA SER A 257 -3.72 -9.11 5.31
C SER A 257 -5.22 -9.19 5.54
N ARG A 258 -5.71 -8.36 6.47
CA ARG A 258 -7.12 -8.25 6.81
C ARG A 258 -7.51 -6.80 7.00
N LEU A 259 -8.56 -6.39 6.31
CA LEU A 259 -9.24 -5.13 6.58
C LEU A 259 -9.96 -5.25 7.93
N LEU A 260 -9.57 -4.44 8.92
CA LEU A 260 -10.17 -4.42 10.25
C LEU A 260 -11.28 -3.40 10.36
N HIS A 261 -11.09 -2.24 9.75
CA HIS A 261 -12.02 -1.12 9.83
C HIS A 261 -12.06 -0.37 8.50
N ARG A 262 -13.25 0.04 8.11
CA ARG A 262 -13.52 0.90 6.96
C ARG A 262 -14.69 1.82 7.28
N ASP A 263 -14.50 3.10 7.04
CA ASP A 263 -15.55 4.11 7.10
C ASP A 263 -15.45 5.07 5.90
N ALA A 264 -16.18 6.17 5.93
CA ALA A 264 -16.15 7.18 4.86
C ALA A 264 -14.79 7.93 4.82
N ALA A 265 -14.08 8.00 5.94
CA ALA A 265 -12.87 8.78 6.09
C ALA A 265 -11.60 7.95 5.86
N GLY A 266 -11.67 6.61 5.94
CA GLY A 266 -10.47 5.81 5.73
C GLY A 266 -10.63 4.32 5.95
N LYS A 267 -9.50 3.63 5.96
CA LYS A 267 -9.44 2.19 6.21
C LYS A 267 -8.17 1.77 6.95
N THR A 268 -8.35 0.81 7.87
CA THR A 268 -7.27 0.20 8.64
C THR A 268 -7.11 -1.25 8.25
N THR A 269 -5.92 -1.63 7.82
CA THR A 269 -5.58 -3.00 7.43
C THR A 269 -4.42 -3.49 8.27
N VAL A 270 -4.51 -4.70 8.84
CA VAL A 270 -3.38 -5.39 9.46
C VAL A 270 -2.83 -6.43 8.51
N PHE A 271 -1.54 -6.75 8.64
CA PHE A 271 -0.93 -7.78 7.84
C PHE A 271 0.15 -8.54 8.61
N ALA A 272 0.39 -9.75 8.16
CA ALA A 272 1.54 -10.57 8.53
C ALA A 272 2.22 -11.10 7.27
N LYS A 273 3.57 -11.18 7.30
CA LYS A 273 4.39 -11.74 6.24
C LYS A 273 5.37 -12.75 6.79
N GLY A 274 5.61 -13.80 6.03
CA GLY A 274 6.76 -14.68 6.17
C GLY A 274 7.73 -14.43 5.02
N LEU A 275 9.01 -14.30 5.30
CA LEU A 275 10.04 -14.02 4.30
C LEU A 275 11.20 -15.01 4.45
N VAL A 276 11.63 -15.57 3.33
CA VAL A 276 12.86 -16.34 3.24
C VAL A 276 13.72 -15.70 2.16
N ARG A 277 14.93 -15.28 2.52
CA ARG A 277 15.90 -14.69 1.60
C ARG A 277 17.15 -15.51 1.60
N THR A 278 17.67 -15.82 0.41
CA THR A 278 18.99 -16.40 0.20
C THR A 278 19.86 -15.45 -0.61
N ALA A 279 21.12 -15.32 -0.25
CA ALA A 279 22.09 -14.49 -0.98
C ALA A 279 23.42 -15.22 -1.07
N TYR A 280 24.03 -15.13 -2.25
CA TYR A 280 25.32 -15.72 -2.59
C TYR A 280 26.14 -14.69 -3.34
N ASN A 281 27.44 -14.64 -3.06
CA ASN A 281 28.39 -13.87 -3.83
C ASN A 281 29.53 -14.76 -4.26
N ALA A 282 30.18 -14.45 -5.40
CA ALA A 282 31.31 -15.18 -5.96
C ALA A 282 32.33 -14.21 -6.53
N ILE A 283 33.59 -14.64 -6.56
CA ILE A 283 34.71 -14.02 -7.25
C ILE A 283 35.23 -15.03 -8.26
N ASP A 284 35.23 -14.68 -9.54
CA ASP A 284 35.64 -15.57 -10.66
C ASP A 284 34.96 -16.95 -10.56
N ASP A 285 33.63 -16.95 -10.37
CA ASP A 285 32.76 -18.12 -10.17
C ASP A 285 33.05 -18.95 -8.90
N GLN A 286 34.01 -18.55 -8.05
CA GLN A 286 34.26 -19.19 -6.77
C GLN A 286 33.38 -18.55 -5.69
N GLU A 287 32.48 -19.34 -5.10
CA GLU A 287 31.60 -18.83 -4.04
C GLU A 287 32.38 -18.36 -2.82
N VAL A 288 32.06 -17.14 -2.37
CA VAL A 288 32.60 -16.58 -1.12
C VAL A 288 31.75 -17.07 0.03
N SER A 289 32.10 -18.20 0.65
CA SER A 289 31.28 -18.84 1.71
C SER A 289 31.01 -17.91 2.89
N ALA A 290 31.89 -16.98 3.24
CA ALA A 290 31.69 -15.97 4.25
C ALA A 290 30.54 -14.96 3.92
N GLN A 291 30.10 -14.92 2.67
CA GLN A 291 29.02 -14.02 2.19
C GLN A 291 27.73 -14.77 1.83
N GLN A 292 27.71 -16.08 2.01
CA GLN A 292 26.48 -16.85 1.88
C GLN A 292 25.58 -16.57 3.07
N ARG A 293 24.29 -16.29 2.79
CA ARG A 293 23.30 -16.06 3.85
C ARG A 293 21.94 -16.58 3.46
N ARG A 294 21.28 -17.22 4.42
CA ARG A 294 19.88 -17.53 4.36
C ARG A 294 19.22 -16.94 5.61
N THR A 295 18.29 -16.01 5.39
CA THR A 295 17.56 -15.33 6.47
C THR A 295 16.08 -15.68 6.37
N THR A 296 15.52 -16.21 7.46
CA THR A 296 14.09 -16.40 7.61
C THR A 296 13.58 -15.34 8.60
N SER A 297 12.54 -14.64 8.23
CA SER A 297 11.96 -13.60 9.07
C SER A 297 10.44 -13.55 8.97
N TRP A 298 9.81 -12.99 9.99
CA TRP A 298 8.42 -12.58 9.92
C TRP A 298 8.32 -11.05 10.07
N GLU A 299 7.25 -10.51 9.51
CA GLU A 299 6.89 -9.11 9.62
C GLU A 299 5.40 -8.99 9.92
N ALA A 300 5.04 -8.15 10.88
CA ALA A 300 3.64 -7.82 11.15
C ALA A 300 3.48 -6.31 11.24
N GLY A 301 2.37 -5.81 10.77
CA GLY A 301 2.17 -4.37 10.71
C GLY A 301 0.72 -3.95 10.52
N VAL A 302 0.52 -2.65 10.59
CA VAL A 302 -0.73 -1.96 10.34
C VAL A 302 -0.53 -0.93 9.24
N ASN A 303 -1.47 -0.87 8.33
CA ASN A 303 -1.61 0.18 7.33
C ASN A 303 -2.87 0.97 7.64
N GLN A 304 -2.74 2.29 7.68
CA GLN A 304 -3.82 3.25 7.79
C GLN A 304 -3.85 4.11 6.54
N ARG A 305 -4.97 4.08 5.82
CA ARG A 305 -5.28 5.02 4.73
C ARG A 305 -6.35 5.97 5.18
N GLN A 306 -6.12 7.27 5.01
CA GLN A 306 -7.02 8.33 5.42
C GLN A 306 -7.37 9.21 4.22
N PHE A 307 -8.66 9.47 4.03
CA PHE A 307 -9.18 10.40 3.02
C PHE A 307 -9.45 11.75 3.70
N LEU A 308 -8.76 12.79 3.28
CA LEU A 308 -8.80 14.14 3.85
C LEU A 308 -9.33 15.11 2.78
N GLY A 309 -10.62 15.03 2.49
CA GLY A 309 -11.20 15.66 1.30
C GLY A 309 -10.62 15.03 0.02
N GLU A 310 -9.97 15.82 -0.82
CA GLU A 310 -9.30 15.32 -2.02
C GLU A 310 -7.89 14.74 -1.73
N ALA A 311 -7.35 15.00 -0.55
CA ALA A 311 -6.03 14.48 -0.17
C ALA A 311 -6.14 13.05 0.39
N ILE A 312 -5.09 12.26 0.13
CA ILE A 312 -4.95 10.88 0.62
C ILE A 312 -3.64 10.79 1.40
N ALA A 313 -3.75 10.41 2.66
CA ALA A 313 -2.62 10.01 3.49
C ALA A 313 -2.61 8.49 3.66
N ASP A 314 -1.45 7.87 3.52
CA ASP A 314 -1.24 6.44 3.71
C ASP A 314 -0.02 6.23 4.61
N ALA A 315 -0.16 5.44 5.66
CA ALA A 315 0.93 5.15 6.58
C ALA A 315 0.95 3.67 6.94
N THR A 316 2.11 3.05 6.89
CA THR A 316 2.35 1.67 7.28
C THR A 316 3.42 1.63 8.35
N LEU A 317 3.09 1.09 9.51
CA LEU A 317 4.03 0.77 10.57
C LEU A 317 4.14 -0.74 10.69
N ALA A 318 5.36 -1.26 10.61
CA ALA A 318 5.63 -2.70 10.69
C ALA A 318 6.80 -3.00 11.62
N TYR A 319 6.75 -4.18 12.21
CA TYR A 319 7.87 -4.77 12.94
C TYR A 319 8.28 -6.06 12.24
N ARG A 320 9.58 -6.16 11.88
CA ARG A 320 10.20 -7.36 11.31
C ARG A 320 11.15 -7.96 12.31
N ARG A 321 11.13 -9.30 12.41
CA ARG A 321 12.08 -10.05 13.22
C ARG A 321 12.67 -11.20 12.43
N SER A 322 13.99 -11.28 12.43
CA SER A 322 14.73 -12.44 11.96
C SER A 322 14.55 -13.61 12.94
N LEU A 323 14.18 -14.78 12.42
CA LEU A 323 14.03 -16.01 13.20
C LEU A 323 15.33 -16.80 13.24
N ASP A 324 15.97 -16.92 12.07
CA ASP A 324 17.22 -17.62 11.90
C ASP A 324 17.97 -17.02 10.73
N THR A 325 19.27 -16.90 10.86
CA THR A 325 20.19 -16.52 9.80
C THR A 325 21.24 -17.61 9.70
N GLN A 326 21.00 -18.55 8.79
CA GLN A 326 21.99 -19.58 8.48
C GLN A 326 23.00 -19.03 7.47
N GLY A 327 24.24 -19.24 7.70
CA GLY A 327 25.35 -18.83 6.85
C GLY A 327 26.63 -18.87 7.64
N SER A 328 27.75 -18.90 6.93
CA SER A 328 29.06 -18.88 7.58
C SER A 328 29.17 -17.64 8.47
N GLU A 329 29.54 -17.86 9.73
CA GLU A 329 30.03 -16.80 10.59
C GLU A 329 31.15 -16.07 9.82
N PRO A 330 31.06 -14.73 9.63
CA PRO A 330 32.21 -14.04 9.08
C PRO A 330 33.36 -14.25 10.05
N SER A 331 34.36 -15.02 9.65
CA SER A 331 35.66 -15.00 10.30
C SER A 331 36.24 -13.61 10.06
N THR A 332 35.88 -12.65 10.92
CA THR A 332 36.44 -11.32 10.86
C THR A 332 37.78 -11.32 11.57
N PRO A 333 38.90 -11.08 10.87
CA PRO A 333 40.20 -10.89 11.50
C PRO A 333 40.30 -9.58 12.28
N PHE A 334 39.28 -8.74 12.27
CA PHE A 334 39.24 -7.44 12.93
C PHE A 334 37.98 -7.30 13.78
N ASP A 335 38.04 -6.52 14.87
CA ASP A 335 36.99 -6.17 15.81
C ASP A 335 35.75 -5.48 15.18
N LEU A 336 35.25 -5.99 14.06
CA LEU A 336 33.98 -5.54 13.54
C LEU A 336 32.84 -6.12 14.39
N PRO A 337 31.84 -5.32 14.72
CA PRO A 337 30.70 -5.76 15.50
C PRO A 337 30.07 -7.02 14.91
N GLN A 338 29.93 -8.08 15.71
CA GLN A 338 29.29 -9.33 15.25
C GLN A 338 27.92 -9.01 14.66
N ILE A 339 27.67 -9.51 13.46
CA ILE A 339 26.35 -9.39 12.83
C ILE A 339 25.37 -10.25 13.63
N ALA A 340 24.33 -9.63 14.15
CA ALA A 340 23.34 -10.34 14.93
C ALA A 340 22.64 -11.39 14.07
N THR A 341 22.58 -12.64 14.54
CA THR A 341 21.80 -13.71 13.91
C THR A 341 20.29 -13.50 14.11
N HIS A 342 19.94 -12.87 15.23
CA HIS A 342 18.55 -12.52 15.57
C HIS A 342 18.45 -11.02 15.79
N TYR A 343 17.73 -10.34 14.92
CA TYR A 343 17.49 -8.89 15.02
C TYR A 343 16.03 -8.56 14.79
N GLY A 344 15.63 -7.42 15.33
CA GLY A 344 14.32 -6.84 15.09
C GLY A 344 14.45 -5.42 14.62
N LEU A 345 13.59 -5.02 13.69
CA LEU A 345 13.56 -3.66 13.17
C LEU A 345 12.13 -3.17 12.98
N TRP A 346 11.95 -1.89 13.23
CA TRP A 346 10.73 -1.17 12.93
C TRP A 346 10.86 -0.49 11.58
N LEU A 347 9.80 -0.53 10.81
CA LEU A 347 9.69 0.07 9.50
C LEU A 347 8.49 1.01 9.49
N LEU A 348 8.70 2.23 9.00
CA LEU A 348 7.64 3.21 8.75
C LEU A 348 7.72 3.66 7.30
N ASP A 349 6.64 3.48 6.58
CA ASP A 349 6.40 4.06 5.27
C ASP A 349 5.17 4.96 5.35
N ALA A 350 5.29 6.22 4.99
CA ALA A 350 4.17 7.15 4.97
C ALA A 350 4.19 7.99 3.69
N SER A 351 3.02 8.28 3.16
CA SER A 351 2.86 9.15 2.01
C SER A 351 1.65 10.06 2.17
N LEU A 352 1.75 11.25 1.59
CA LEU A 352 0.66 12.21 1.46
C LEU A 352 0.58 12.65 0.00
N ASN A 353 -0.60 12.55 -0.58
CA ASN A 353 -0.91 13.09 -1.89
C ASN A 353 -2.06 14.09 -1.73
N ALA A 354 -1.80 15.36 -2.00
CA ALA A 354 -2.74 16.45 -1.76
C ALA A 354 -2.85 17.32 -3.02
N PRO A 355 -3.88 17.10 -3.87
CA PRO A 355 -4.20 18.01 -4.95
C PRO A 355 -4.82 19.29 -4.37
N PHE A 356 -4.51 20.43 -4.97
CA PHE A 356 -5.08 21.73 -4.62
C PHE A 356 -4.98 22.71 -5.78
N GLN A 357 -5.64 23.85 -5.66
CA GLN A 357 -5.58 24.90 -6.67
C GLN A 357 -5.00 26.18 -6.07
N LEU A 358 -4.11 26.84 -6.82
CA LEU A 358 -3.54 28.12 -6.44
C LEU A 358 -3.40 28.99 -7.70
N GLY A 359 -3.95 30.20 -7.67
CA GLY A 359 -3.83 31.16 -8.78
C GLY A 359 -4.37 30.64 -10.14
N GLY A 360 -5.39 29.76 -10.11
CA GLY A 360 -5.94 29.13 -11.31
C GLY A 360 -5.15 27.91 -11.82
N GLY A 361 -3.99 27.61 -11.23
CA GLY A 361 -3.19 26.42 -11.52
C GLY A 361 -3.64 25.23 -10.67
N LYS A 362 -3.72 24.03 -11.27
CA LYS A 362 -3.91 22.76 -10.56
C LYS A 362 -2.55 22.26 -10.10
N LEU A 363 -2.37 22.20 -8.79
CA LEU A 363 -1.15 21.73 -8.14
C LEU A 363 -1.40 20.44 -7.38
N ARG A 364 -0.33 19.68 -7.17
CA ARG A 364 -0.35 18.49 -6.34
C ARG A 364 0.92 18.42 -5.50
N TYR A 365 0.75 18.40 -4.19
CA TYR A 365 1.83 18.08 -3.28
C TYR A 365 1.91 16.57 -3.06
N SER A 366 3.12 16.02 -3.15
CA SER A 366 3.41 14.61 -2.83
C SER A 366 4.56 14.55 -1.83
N GLY A 367 4.29 14.03 -0.64
CA GLY A 367 5.27 13.76 0.39
C GLY A 367 5.46 12.25 0.56
N THR A 368 6.71 11.78 0.71
CA THR A 368 7.02 10.37 1.04
C THR A 368 8.07 10.34 2.13
N LEU A 369 7.74 9.70 3.24
CA LEU A 369 8.62 9.43 4.37
C LEU A 369 8.84 7.92 4.45
N ARG A 370 10.11 7.51 4.51
CA ARG A 370 10.48 6.15 4.92
C ARG A 370 11.45 6.24 6.08
N ALA A 371 11.25 5.42 7.09
CA ALA A 371 12.15 5.34 8.24
C ALA A 371 12.34 3.89 8.69
N GLN A 372 13.51 3.61 9.20
CA GLN A 372 13.89 2.34 9.81
C GLN A 372 14.64 2.59 11.10
N TRP A 373 14.30 1.83 12.15
CA TRP A 373 15.06 1.84 13.41
C TRP A 373 15.09 0.47 14.05
N ASN A 374 16.21 0.21 14.73
CA ASN A 374 16.46 -1.05 15.41
C ASN A 374 17.37 -0.83 16.63
N ARG A 375 17.61 -1.91 17.37
CA ARG A 375 18.62 -1.96 18.43
C ARG A 375 19.69 -2.99 18.02
N GLY A 376 20.94 -2.54 17.81
CA GLY A 376 22.06 -3.40 17.46
C GLY A 376 22.46 -3.36 15.98
N ASN A 377 23.31 -4.30 15.59
CA ASN A 377 23.87 -4.38 14.25
C ASN A 377 22.91 -5.11 13.30
N LEU A 378 22.89 -4.69 12.05
CA LEU A 378 22.14 -5.33 10.98
C LEU A 378 23.08 -5.84 9.89
N PRO A 379 22.75 -6.96 9.26
CA PRO A 379 23.46 -7.37 8.04
C PRO A 379 23.28 -6.30 6.94
N PRO A 380 24.27 -6.10 6.06
CA PRO A 380 24.25 -5.04 5.05
C PRO A 380 22.99 -4.97 4.21
N GLN A 381 22.41 -6.13 3.86
CA GLN A 381 21.18 -6.21 3.07
C GLN A 381 19.92 -5.69 3.78
N ASP A 382 19.97 -5.52 5.11
CA ASP A 382 18.85 -5.00 5.92
C ASP A 382 19.16 -3.62 6.50
N GLN A 383 20.31 -3.03 6.18
CA GLN A 383 20.65 -1.66 6.51
C GLN A 383 19.87 -0.67 5.63
N PHE A 384 19.63 0.51 6.18
CA PHE A 384 18.97 1.61 5.49
C PHE A 384 19.97 2.39 4.66
N SER A 385 19.65 2.62 3.39
CA SER A 385 20.54 3.32 2.45
C SER A 385 19.88 4.56 1.88
N ILE A 386 20.66 5.65 1.74
CA ILE A 386 20.27 6.90 1.08
C ILE A 386 21.33 7.33 0.08
N GLY A 387 20.96 8.14 -0.92
CA GLY A 387 21.88 8.69 -1.92
C GLY A 387 21.67 8.13 -3.33
N GLY A 388 20.41 7.91 -3.71
CA GLY A 388 20.03 7.49 -5.06
C GLY A 388 18.64 7.99 -5.45
N ARG A 389 18.27 7.79 -6.71
CA ARG A 389 17.03 8.30 -7.30
C ARG A 389 15.74 7.91 -6.56
N TYR A 390 15.74 6.81 -5.82
CA TYR A 390 14.57 6.30 -5.10
C TYR A 390 14.52 6.74 -3.64
N THR A 391 15.56 7.41 -3.16
CA THR A 391 15.68 7.89 -1.77
C THR A 391 15.84 9.41 -1.73
N VAL A 392 17.07 9.93 -1.77
CA VAL A 392 17.39 11.36 -1.85
C VAL A 392 17.92 11.63 -3.25
N ARG A 393 17.10 12.29 -4.10
CA ARG A 393 17.49 12.65 -5.47
C ARG A 393 18.61 13.70 -5.43
N GLY A 394 19.37 13.79 -6.51
CA GLY A 394 20.54 14.67 -6.60
C GLY A 394 21.86 13.93 -6.50
N PHE A 395 21.82 12.66 -6.19
CA PHE A 395 22.97 11.76 -6.11
C PHE A 395 22.85 10.66 -7.16
N ASP A 396 23.98 10.28 -7.75
CA ASP A 396 24.05 9.33 -8.87
C ASP A 396 23.87 7.86 -8.45
N GLY A 397 23.85 7.57 -7.15
CA GLY A 397 23.64 6.23 -6.63
C GLY A 397 24.88 5.35 -6.62
N GLU A 398 26.04 5.84 -7.10
CA GLU A 398 27.30 5.08 -7.10
C GLU A 398 27.89 4.97 -5.70
N LEU A 399 27.76 6.02 -4.91
CA LEU A 399 28.07 6.02 -3.50
C LEU A 399 26.79 6.30 -2.69
N THR A 400 26.56 5.50 -1.67
CA THR A 400 25.41 5.64 -0.78
C THR A 400 25.87 5.71 0.68
N LEU A 401 25.10 6.38 1.51
CA LEU A 401 25.24 6.30 2.97
C LEU A 401 24.32 5.19 3.46
N GLN A 402 24.88 4.18 4.11
CA GLN A 402 24.15 3.00 4.55
C GLN A 402 24.50 2.68 6.01
N ALA A 403 23.47 2.49 6.84
CA ALA A 403 23.62 2.12 8.25
C ALA A 403 22.36 1.43 8.79
N GLU A 404 22.40 1.00 10.04
CA GLU A 404 21.34 0.19 10.67
C GLU A 404 20.01 0.92 10.82
N ARG A 405 20.06 2.25 10.95
CA ARG A 405 18.90 3.15 11.13
C ARG A 405 18.96 4.25 10.10
N GLY A 406 17.83 4.73 9.73
CA GLY A 406 17.78 5.87 8.82
C GLY A 406 16.36 6.30 8.49
N TRP A 407 16.29 7.42 7.82
CA TRP A 407 15.06 7.95 7.29
C TRP A 407 15.37 8.81 6.06
N PHE A 408 14.41 8.94 5.19
CA PHE A 408 14.38 10.00 4.18
C PHE A 408 12.98 10.58 4.05
N LEU A 409 12.92 11.84 3.69
CA LEU A 409 11.72 12.58 3.35
C LEU A 409 11.90 13.15 1.94
N ARG A 410 11.02 12.77 1.04
CA ARG A 410 10.89 13.34 -0.30
C ARG A 410 9.70 14.27 -0.32
N ASN A 411 9.90 15.47 -0.82
CA ASN A 411 8.84 16.45 -1.02
C ASN A 411 8.81 16.85 -2.48
N GLU A 412 7.63 16.93 -3.04
CA GLU A 412 7.45 17.25 -4.44
C GLU A 412 6.19 18.10 -4.61
N LEU A 413 6.31 19.16 -5.38
CA LEU A 413 5.21 19.97 -5.84
C LEU A 413 5.14 19.86 -7.36
N ALA A 414 4.01 19.39 -7.86
CA ALA A 414 3.73 19.23 -9.27
C ALA A 414 2.68 20.24 -9.73
N LEU A 415 2.90 20.84 -10.89
CA LEU A 415 1.98 21.73 -11.59
C LEU A 415 1.47 21.04 -12.84
N ALA A 416 0.16 20.87 -12.97
CA ALA A 416 -0.48 20.35 -14.17
C ALA A 416 -0.36 21.36 -15.33
N LEU A 417 0.07 20.90 -16.49
CA LEU A 417 0.23 21.72 -17.69
C LEU A 417 -1.07 21.72 -18.51
N GLY A 418 -2.02 22.52 -18.04
CA GLY A 418 -3.35 22.60 -18.64
C GLY A 418 -4.09 21.24 -18.52
N GLU A 419 -4.70 20.81 -19.61
CA GLU A 419 -5.43 19.52 -19.71
C GLU A 419 -4.64 18.46 -20.51
N SER A 420 -3.34 18.68 -20.70
CA SER A 420 -2.48 17.79 -21.49
C SER A 420 -2.17 16.45 -20.81
N GLY A 421 -2.51 16.27 -19.52
CA GLY A 421 -2.11 15.12 -18.72
C GLY A 421 -0.63 15.11 -18.34
N GLN A 422 0.06 16.24 -18.54
CA GLN A 422 1.47 16.41 -18.23
C GLN A 422 1.63 17.28 -16.98
N GLU A 423 2.69 17.04 -16.21
CA GLU A 423 3.02 17.77 -14.99
C GLU A 423 4.50 18.17 -14.98
N LEU A 424 4.75 19.44 -14.69
CA LEU A 424 6.07 19.90 -14.30
C LEU A 424 6.19 19.76 -12.79
N PHE A 425 7.26 19.16 -12.29
CA PHE A 425 7.44 19.01 -10.86
C PHE A 425 8.79 19.52 -10.37
N ALA A 426 8.81 20.01 -9.13
CA ALA A 426 10.02 20.35 -8.40
C ALA A 426 9.98 19.66 -7.03
N GLY A 427 11.14 19.21 -6.56
CA GLY A 427 11.22 18.48 -5.31
C GLY A 427 12.49 18.80 -4.52
N VAL A 428 12.39 18.67 -3.20
CA VAL A 428 13.52 18.73 -2.28
C VAL A 428 13.45 17.51 -1.36
N ASP A 429 14.52 16.75 -1.38
CA ASP A 429 14.63 15.51 -0.63
C ASP A 429 15.74 15.64 0.42
N THR A 430 15.53 15.01 1.57
CA THR A 430 16.54 14.94 2.63
C THR A 430 16.48 13.60 3.33
N GLY A 431 17.62 13.15 3.85
CA GLY A 431 17.68 11.91 4.59
C GLY A 431 18.93 11.82 5.47
N ALA A 432 18.87 10.91 6.42
CA ALA A 432 19.97 10.63 7.32
C ALA A 432 20.03 9.16 7.68
N VAL A 433 21.24 8.68 7.95
CA VAL A 433 21.50 7.33 8.48
C VAL A 433 22.23 7.44 9.81
N SER A 434 22.07 6.44 10.66
CA SER A 434 22.73 6.36 11.96
C SER A 434 22.86 4.90 12.41
N GLY A 435 23.67 4.66 13.40
CA GLY A 435 23.89 3.33 13.95
C GLY A 435 25.37 3.01 14.11
N PRO A 436 25.70 1.79 14.56
CA PRO A 436 27.09 1.39 14.81
C PRO A 436 28.01 1.52 13.60
N THR A 437 27.52 1.20 12.37
CA THR A 437 28.34 1.33 11.17
C THR A 437 28.45 2.77 10.64
N ALA A 438 27.55 3.66 11.07
CA ALA A 438 27.57 5.05 10.60
C ALA A 438 28.84 5.84 11.00
N GLN A 439 29.55 5.42 12.05
CA GLN A 439 30.82 6.04 12.47
C GLN A 439 31.94 5.89 11.44
N PHE A 440 31.86 4.89 10.56
CA PHE A 440 32.85 4.63 9.50
C PHE A 440 32.52 5.35 8.19
N LEU A 441 31.37 6.02 8.10
CA LEU A 441 30.95 6.78 6.92
C LEU A 441 31.59 8.16 6.91
N THR A 442 31.75 8.74 5.72
CA THR A 442 32.22 10.13 5.54
C THR A 442 31.27 11.16 6.15
N GLY A 443 30.04 10.76 6.47
CA GLY A 443 29.03 11.54 7.14
C GLY A 443 27.68 10.80 7.11
N GLN A 444 26.60 11.45 7.58
CA GLN A 444 25.35 10.76 7.87
C GLN A 444 24.13 11.38 7.21
N ARG A 445 24.26 12.51 6.51
CA ARG A 445 23.12 13.25 5.94
C ARG A 445 23.35 13.64 4.48
N LEU A 446 22.28 13.56 3.70
CA LEU A 446 22.23 14.02 2.32
C LEU A 446 20.97 14.84 2.10
N SER A 447 21.06 15.88 1.29
CA SER A 447 19.91 16.62 0.79
C SER A 447 20.13 16.96 -0.68
N GLY A 448 19.07 16.91 -1.47
CA GLY A 448 19.14 17.20 -2.90
C GLY A 448 17.84 17.81 -3.42
N ALA A 449 17.92 18.39 -4.59
CA ALA A 449 16.78 18.96 -5.30
C ALA A 449 16.62 18.29 -6.66
N ALA A 450 15.39 18.24 -7.14
CA ALA A 450 15.04 17.71 -8.44
C ALA A 450 14.01 18.59 -9.14
N LEU A 451 14.12 18.70 -10.46
CA LEU A 451 13.14 19.33 -11.34
C LEU A 451 12.85 18.34 -12.49
N GLY A 452 11.61 18.13 -12.85
CA GLY A 452 11.28 17.17 -13.88
C GLY A 452 9.94 17.39 -14.52
N LEU A 453 9.71 16.59 -15.55
CA LEU A 453 8.48 16.54 -16.32
C LEU A 453 8.01 15.09 -16.37
N ARG A 454 6.71 14.88 -16.17
CA ARG A 454 6.08 13.57 -16.33
C ARG A 454 4.72 13.70 -16.97
N GLY A 455 4.25 12.61 -17.55
CA GLY A 455 2.96 12.56 -18.19
C GLY A 455 2.72 11.25 -18.91
N SER A 456 1.64 11.24 -19.67
CA SER A 456 1.30 10.15 -20.56
C SER A 456 1.02 10.68 -21.96
N LEU A 457 1.50 9.97 -22.96
CA LEU A 457 1.23 10.26 -24.37
C LEU A 457 0.81 8.95 -25.05
N PHE A 458 -0.44 8.83 -25.44
CA PHE A 458 -1.06 7.57 -25.89
C PHE A 458 -0.95 6.48 -24.81
N LYS A 459 -0.21 5.40 -25.11
CA LYS A 459 0.05 4.28 -24.18
C LYS A 459 1.42 4.36 -23.49
N LEU A 460 2.18 5.42 -23.72
CA LEU A 460 3.49 5.67 -23.14
C LEU A 460 3.35 6.62 -21.94
N SER A 461 3.68 6.16 -20.77
CA SER A 461 3.91 7.02 -19.59
C SER A 461 5.41 7.30 -19.47
N TYR A 462 5.76 8.54 -19.13
CA TYR A 462 7.15 8.95 -18.98
C TYR A 462 7.35 9.85 -17.77
N GLU A 463 8.55 9.76 -17.20
CA GLU A 463 9.09 10.69 -16.22
C GLU A 463 10.54 10.97 -16.57
N MET A 464 10.93 12.25 -16.57
CA MET A 464 12.29 12.70 -16.77
C MET A 464 12.61 13.77 -15.74
N PHE A 465 13.80 13.76 -15.18
CA PHE A 465 14.21 14.77 -14.20
C PHE A 465 15.70 15.06 -14.28
N LEU A 466 16.05 16.24 -13.80
CA LEU A 466 17.40 16.66 -13.45
C LEU A 466 17.44 16.90 -11.95
N ALA A 467 18.53 16.55 -11.30
CA ALA A 467 18.67 16.66 -9.86
C ALA A 467 20.12 17.01 -9.47
N THR A 468 20.27 17.75 -8.36
CA THR A 468 21.54 18.23 -7.87
C THR A 468 21.66 18.04 -6.36
N PRO A 469 22.85 17.73 -5.83
CA PRO A 469 23.09 17.76 -4.39
C PRO A 469 22.94 19.18 -3.85
N LEU A 470 22.17 19.36 -2.78
CA LEU A 470 22.08 20.60 -2.01
C LEU A 470 23.04 20.60 -0.83
N SER A 471 23.19 19.44 -0.17
CA SER A 471 24.10 19.26 0.96
C SER A 471 24.60 17.82 0.99
N LYS A 472 25.89 17.66 1.17
CA LYS A 472 26.59 16.37 1.31
C LYS A 472 27.78 16.49 2.25
N PRO A 473 28.23 15.39 2.87
CA PRO A 473 29.46 15.37 3.66
C PRO A 473 30.70 15.70 2.83
N GLN A 474 31.71 16.25 3.48
CA GLN A 474 33.01 16.42 2.86
C GLN A 474 33.59 15.03 2.51
N GLY A 475 34.12 14.88 1.29
CA GLY A 475 34.63 13.59 0.80
C GLY A 475 33.58 12.65 0.22
N PHE A 476 32.31 12.98 0.26
CA PHE A 476 31.27 12.22 -0.44
C PHE A 476 31.28 12.55 -1.94
N ASN A 477 31.81 11.61 -2.73
CA ASN A 477 31.96 11.78 -4.17
C ASN A 477 30.61 11.52 -4.88
N THR A 478 30.16 12.46 -5.70
CA THR A 478 29.01 12.35 -6.56
C THR A 478 29.10 13.41 -7.65
N VAL A 479 28.40 13.26 -8.75
CA VAL A 479 28.32 14.25 -9.82
C VAL A 479 27.56 15.50 -9.35
N ALA A 480 27.86 16.66 -9.92
CA ALA A 480 27.16 17.91 -9.59
C ALA A 480 25.72 17.95 -10.11
N LEU A 481 25.46 17.30 -11.23
CA LEU A 481 24.14 17.20 -11.83
C LEU A 481 23.90 15.75 -12.26
N THR A 482 22.79 15.16 -11.84
CA THR A 482 22.34 13.84 -12.29
C THR A 482 21.03 13.97 -13.03
N GLY A 483 20.83 13.18 -14.05
CA GLY A 483 19.55 13.04 -14.74
C GLY A 483 18.99 11.65 -14.57
N GLY A 484 17.69 11.54 -14.68
CA GLY A 484 17.01 10.25 -14.68
C GLY A 484 15.80 10.26 -15.61
N PHE A 485 15.48 9.09 -16.14
CA PHE A 485 14.26 8.88 -16.92
C PHE A 485 13.62 7.53 -16.59
N ASN A 486 12.33 7.45 -16.81
CA ASN A 486 11.54 6.22 -16.81
C ASN A 486 10.52 6.31 -17.94
N LEU A 487 10.48 5.31 -18.78
CA LEU A 487 9.51 5.14 -19.87
C LEU A 487 8.78 3.83 -19.60
N GLN A 488 7.44 3.88 -19.66
CA GLN A 488 6.60 2.69 -19.47
C GLN A 488 5.55 2.65 -20.58
N TRP A 489 5.53 1.57 -21.31
CA TRP A 489 4.55 1.29 -22.34
C TRP A 489 3.61 0.18 -21.89
N THR A 490 2.29 0.42 -21.97
CA THR A 490 1.27 -0.59 -21.62
C THR A 490 0.39 -0.89 -22.83
N PHE A 491 0.24 -2.18 -23.13
CA PHE A 491 -0.47 -2.69 -24.29
C PHE A 491 -1.86 -3.22 -23.90
#